data_53c11bf577e0de6eecb833a628129b18
#
_entry.id   53c11bf577e0de6eecb833a628129b18
#
_cell.length_a   1.000
_cell.length_b   1.000
_cell.length_c   1.000
_cell.angle_alpha   90.00
_cell.angle_beta   90.00
_cell.angle_gamma   90.00
#
_symmetry.space_group_name_H-M   'P 1'
#
loop_
_entity.id
_entity.type
_entity.pdbx_description
1 polymer ?
#
loop_
_entity_poly.entity_id
_entity_poly.type
_entity_poly.pdbx_seq_one_letter_code
_entity_poly.pdbx_strand_id
1 'polypeptide(L)'
;MKKLLLILFLIFSCGFIINSNDAYGHGVGSEIFPPVELDGKLVSVEVSSSTKDDIENDDQQISISLIDFDSKSTLRDVTFLIKSERGEQFLFEKEFKADNGFLVFNFVSEDTDSIIIDEKDSGEDFFGSLLGLESRLIDVKGPKLSEGGLYKLDISIITADGYSEKLETPLVFNAGISIPQTTTHDFIDPSFGQQNIQVVTYYDEISNFQYEPELKHISFSMPFEWTLSNIDQTSVVHQEIIIPKEFGALLLSGFSMSVNGIELSDDVVNVDDFFTEGRVVHFIIYQKELLNIFENNSNQNGMNFIIKPDRDYTHLSSVT
;
A
#
# COMPACT_ATOMS: atom_id res chain seq x y z
N MET A 1 48.55 -14.84 24.69
CA MET A 1 47.92 -13.78 23.89
C MET A 1 47.17 -14.30 22.66
N LYS A 2 47.70 -15.19 21.79
CA LYS A 2 46.99 -15.68 20.59
C LYS A 2 45.69 -16.46 20.86
N LYS A 3 45.62 -17.23 21.97
CA LYS A 3 44.39 -17.99 22.34
C LYS A 3 43.27 -17.08 22.89
N LEU A 4 43.61 -15.98 23.54
CA LEU A 4 42.62 -15.00 24.05
C LEU A 4 41.97 -14.22 22.89
N LEU A 5 42.76 -13.91 21.85
CA LEU A 5 42.24 -13.23 20.66
C LEU A 5 41.29 -14.09 19.85
N LEU A 6 41.51 -15.41 19.81
CA LEU A 6 40.62 -16.35 19.11
C LEU A 6 39.25 -16.50 19.80
N ILE A 7 39.24 -16.50 21.14
CA ILE A 7 37.99 -16.58 21.93
C ILE A 7 37.22 -15.26 21.78
N LEU A 8 37.88 -14.12 21.73
CA LEU A 8 37.21 -12.82 21.50
C LEU A 8 36.60 -12.73 20.10
N PHE A 9 37.23 -13.32 19.08
CA PHE A 9 36.70 -13.39 17.72
C PHE A 9 35.48 -14.32 17.60
N LEU A 10 35.48 -15.45 18.35
CA LEU A 10 34.36 -16.38 18.40
C LEU A 10 33.14 -15.80 19.14
N ILE A 11 33.34 -14.97 20.16
CA ILE A 11 32.25 -14.30 20.87
C ILE A 11 31.65 -13.20 20.02
N PHE A 12 32.46 -12.53 19.18
CA PHE A 12 31.97 -11.48 18.27
C PHE A 12 31.23 -12.03 17.04
N SER A 13 31.52 -13.29 16.63
CA SER A 13 30.80 -13.93 15.51
C SER A 13 29.47 -14.59 15.91
N CYS A 14 29.20 -14.80 17.20
CA CYS A 14 27.90 -15.30 17.68
C CYS A 14 26.90 -14.19 18.03
N GLY A 15 27.26 -12.92 17.90
CA GLY A 15 26.43 -11.77 18.32
C GLY A 15 25.57 -11.12 17.21
N PHE A 16 25.62 -11.61 15.97
CA PHE A 16 24.77 -11.12 14.89
C PHE A 16 23.83 -12.21 14.40
N ILE A 17 23.00 -12.72 15.31
CA ILE A 17 21.67 -13.14 14.89
C ILE A 17 20.90 -11.82 14.78
N ILE A 18 20.97 -11.17 13.64
CA ILE A 18 19.99 -10.20 13.22
C ILE A 18 18.72 -11.04 13.05
N ASN A 19 17.82 -11.00 14.05
CA ASN A 19 16.43 -11.23 13.79
C ASN A 19 16.03 -10.08 12.85
N SER A 20 16.16 -10.27 11.55
CA SER A 20 15.35 -9.55 10.59
C SER A 20 13.93 -10.02 10.88
N ASN A 21 13.21 -9.31 11.74
CA ASN A 21 11.79 -9.25 11.61
C ASN A 21 11.59 -8.56 10.27
N ASP A 22 11.48 -9.35 9.21
CA ASP A 22 11.02 -8.86 7.93
C ASP A 22 9.62 -8.31 8.23
N ALA A 23 9.53 -6.98 8.23
CA ALA A 23 8.25 -6.29 8.35
C ALA A 23 7.53 -6.55 7.04
N TYR A 24 6.62 -7.49 7.05
CA TYR A 24 5.68 -7.77 5.97
C TYR A 24 4.63 -6.66 6.05
N GLY A 25 4.66 -5.73 5.10
CA GLY A 25 3.81 -4.55 5.16
C GLY A 25 2.82 -4.48 4.03
N HIS A 26 1.54 -4.41 4.36
CA HIS A 26 0.56 -3.82 3.44
C HIS A 26 1.02 -2.40 3.11
N GLY A 27 1.10 -2.08 1.83
CA GLY A 27 1.13 -0.69 1.50
C GLY A 27 1.82 -0.25 0.24
N VAL A 28 2.97 -0.58 -0.15
CA VAL A 28 3.57 0.03 -1.35
C VAL A 28 4.28 -1.01 -2.20
N GLY A 29 3.64 -1.36 -3.33
CA GLY A 29 4.29 -2.03 -4.44
C GLY A 29 4.45 -3.54 -4.34
N SER A 30 4.81 -4.16 -3.21
CA SER A 30 4.94 -5.63 -3.13
C SER A 30 4.84 -6.16 -1.70
N GLU A 31 4.33 -7.38 -1.56
CA GLU A 31 4.27 -8.15 -0.33
C GLU A 31 4.75 -9.58 -0.59
N ILE A 32 5.65 -10.10 0.25
CA ILE A 32 6.10 -11.50 0.24
C ILE A 32 5.71 -12.10 1.57
N PHE A 33 4.91 -13.16 1.54
CA PHE A 33 4.42 -13.81 2.75
C PHE A 33 5.48 -14.69 3.43
N PRO A 34 5.37 -14.92 4.76
CA PRO A 34 6.16 -15.92 5.44
C PRO A 34 6.04 -17.28 4.75
N PRO A 35 7.14 -18.03 4.60
CA PRO A 35 7.08 -19.32 3.94
C PRO A 35 6.29 -20.34 4.77
N VAL A 36 5.53 -21.19 4.08
CA VAL A 36 4.82 -22.33 4.63
C VAL A 36 5.34 -23.62 4.01
N GLU A 37 5.24 -24.73 4.74
CA GLU A 37 5.67 -26.04 4.24
C GLU A 37 4.60 -26.63 3.30
N LEU A 38 5.03 -27.09 2.12
CA LEU A 38 4.25 -27.82 1.15
C LEU A 38 5.10 -28.99 0.61
N ASP A 39 4.71 -30.21 0.93
CA ASP A 39 5.37 -31.46 0.47
C ASP A 39 6.91 -31.45 0.65
N GLY A 40 7.38 -30.94 1.79
CA GLY A 40 8.80 -30.89 2.14
C GLY A 40 9.57 -29.72 1.49
N LYS A 41 8.89 -28.80 0.81
CA LYS A 41 9.41 -27.53 0.31
C LYS A 41 8.87 -26.38 1.13
N LEU A 42 9.64 -25.31 1.27
CA LEU A 42 9.14 -24.04 1.76
C LEU A 42 8.62 -23.22 0.58
N VAL A 43 7.35 -22.86 0.61
CA VAL A 43 6.72 -22.05 -0.43
C VAL A 43 6.17 -20.74 0.15
N SER A 44 6.12 -19.72 -0.67
CA SER A 44 5.57 -18.41 -0.29
C SER A 44 4.75 -17.83 -1.44
N VAL A 45 3.79 -16.98 -1.11
CA VAL A 45 3.09 -16.14 -2.09
C VAL A 45 3.77 -14.78 -2.13
N GLU A 46 3.99 -14.28 -3.33
CA GLU A 46 4.41 -12.91 -3.60
C GLU A 46 3.28 -12.21 -4.34
N VAL A 47 2.91 -11.01 -3.87
CA VAL A 47 1.94 -10.13 -4.52
C VAL A 47 2.61 -8.80 -4.77
N SER A 48 2.49 -8.25 -5.99
CA SER A 48 3.06 -6.95 -6.31
C SER A 48 2.15 -6.14 -7.24
N SER A 49 2.24 -4.81 -7.14
CA SER A 49 1.56 -3.89 -8.06
C SER A 49 2.57 -3.16 -8.93
N SER A 50 2.18 -2.86 -10.18
CA SER A 50 2.90 -1.91 -11.01
C SER A 50 2.40 -0.49 -10.77
N THR A 51 3.29 0.50 -10.88
CA THR A 51 2.92 1.92 -10.85
C THR A 51 2.51 2.41 -12.23
N LYS A 52 1.77 3.54 -12.28
CA LYS A 52 1.33 4.18 -13.54
C LYS A 52 2.47 4.49 -14.52
N ASP A 53 3.67 4.79 -13.99
CA ASP A 53 4.84 5.14 -14.81
C ASP A 53 5.43 3.93 -15.56
N ASP A 54 5.06 2.71 -15.16
CA ASP A 54 5.57 1.46 -15.71
C ASP A 54 4.69 0.90 -16.85
N ILE A 55 3.48 1.45 -17.04
CA ILE A 55 2.47 0.93 -17.99
C ILE A 55 2.04 2.02 -18.97
N GLU A 56 2.01 1.69 -20.27
CA GLU A 56 1.63 2.64 -21.34
C GLU A 56 0.15 3.10 -21.31
N ASN A 57 -0.72 2.35 -20.62
CA ASN A 57 -2.15 2.65 -20.52
C ASN A 57 -2.51 2.81 -19.04
N ASP A 58 -2.96 3.85 -18.54
CA ASP A 58 -3.42 4.12 -17.15
C ASP A 58 -4.03 2.92 -16.37
N ASP A 59 -3.83 1.69 -16.83
CA ASP A 59 -4.31 0.46 -16.22
C ASP A 59 -3.46 0.09 -14.99
N GLN A 60 -4.11 -0.41 -13.95
CA GLN A 60 -3.45 -0.85 -12.73
C GLN A 60 -3.24 -2.36 -12.77
N GLN A 61 -2.04 -2.84 -12.52
CA GLN A 61 -1.76 -4.27 -12.53
C GLN A 61 -1.36 -4.77 -11.15
N ILE A 62 -1.88 -5.95 -10.78
CA ILE A 62 -1.46 -6.70 -9.60
C ILE A 62 -1.03 -8.09 -10.07
N SER A 63 0.18 -8.48 -9.71
CA SER A 63 0.69 -9.84 -9.95
C SER A 63 0.62 -10.68 -8.69
N ILE A 64 0.39 -11.99 -8.86
CA ILE A 64 0.38 -12.98 -7.79
C ILE A 64 1.23 -14.16 -8.26
N SER A 65 2.18 -14.60 -7.42
CA SER A 65 2.97 -15.78 -7.71
C SER A 65 3.10 -16.70 -6.49
N LEU A 66 3.12 -18.00 -6.74
CA LEU A 66 3.54 -19.00 -5.76
C LEU A 66 5.00 -19.37 -6.04
N ILE A 67 5.88 -19.10 -5.12
CA ILE A 67 7.33 -19.29 -5.26
C ILE A 67 7.86 -20.35 -4.29
N ASP A 68 8.84 -21.11 -4.73
CA ASP A 68 9.74 -21.85 -3.86
C ASP A 68 10.61 -20.83 -3.11
N PHE A 69 10.53 -20.82 -1.78
CA PHE A 69 11.13 -19.78 -0.95
C PHE A 69 12.66 -19.77 -1.02
N ASP A 70 13.28 -20.93 -1.20
CA ASP A 70 14.74 -21.06 -1.24
C ASP A 70 15.31 -20.68 -2.60
N SER A 71 14.72 -21.22 -3.67
CA SER A 71 15.20 -20.99 -5.05
C SER A 71 14.66 -19.71 -5.69
N LYS A 72 13.60 -19.12 -5.12
CA LYS A 72 12.86 -17.97 -5.68
C LYS A 72 12.24 -18.23 -7.07
N SER A 73 12.12 -19.51 -7.45
CA SER A 73 11.45 -19.89 -8.70
C SER A 73 9.96 -20.10 -8.48
N THR A 74 9.14 -19.77 -9.46
CA THR A 74 7.70 -20.06 -9.41
C THR A 74 7.43 -21.55 -9.47
N LEU A 75 6.41 -22.03 -8.74
CA LEU A 75 5.89 -23.38 -8.89
C LEU A 75 5.03 -23.47 -10.15
N ARG A 76 4.82 -24.71 -10.65
CA ARG A 76 4.01 -24.93 -11.86
C ARG A 76 2.65 -25.51 -11.51
N ASP A 77 1.74 -25.42 -12.50
CA ASP A 77 0.40 -26.05 -12.45
C ASP A 77 -0.35 -25.72 -11.15
N VAL A 78 -0.35 -24.41 -10.80
CA VAL A 78 -0.99 -23.89 -9.61
C VAL A 78 -2.44 -23.51 -9.90
N THR A 79 -3.35 -23.93 -9.02
CA THR A 79 -4.72 -23.40 -9.00
C THR A 79 -4.87 -22.47 -7.81
N PHE A 80 -5.15 -21.21 -8.07
CA PHE A 80 -5.48 -20.19 -7.09
C PHE A 80 -7.01 -20.03 -7.00
N LEU A 81 -7.58 -20.04 -5.81
CA LEU A 81 -8.90 -19.46 -5.55
C LEU A 81 -8.65 -18.07 -4.97
N ILE A 82 -9.11 -17.04 -5.68
CA ILE A 82 -8.86 -15.65 -5.29
C ILE A 82 -10.21 -14.98 -5.08
N LYS A 83 -10.39 -14.41 -3.88
CA LYS A 83 -11.41 -13.43 -3.58
C LYS A 83 -10.76 -12.06 -3.56
N SER A 84 -11.33 -11.10 -4.27
CA SER A 84 -10.83 -9.73 -4.36
C SER A 84 -11.88 -8.72 -3.95
N GLU A 85 -11.44 -7.72 -3.17
CA GLU A 85 -12.23 -6.58 -2.75
C GLU A 85 -11.40 -5.30 -2.95
N ARG A 86 -12.07 -4.15 -3.26
CA ARG A 86 -11.45 -2.83 -3.28
C ARG A 86 -12.20 -1.94 -2.29
N GLY A 87 -11.52 -1.55 -1.21
CA GLY A 87 -12.21 -0.94 -0.08
C GLY A 87 -13.32 -1.84 0.45
N GLU A 88 -14.58 -1.37 0.43
CA GLU A 88 -15.76 -2.16 0.80
C GLU A 88 -16.45 -2.85 -0.41
N GLN A 89 -15.96 -2.63 -1.62
CA GLN A 89 -16.54 -3.19 -2.84
C GLN A 89 -16.01 -4.60 -3.09
N PHE A 90 -16.90 -5.61 -3.04
CA PHE A 90 -16.60 -6.95 -3.53
C PHE A 90 -16.41 -6.92 -5.05
N LEU A 91 -15.29 -7.45 -5.54
CA LEU A 91 -15.00 -7.53 -6.97
C LEU A 91 -15.32 -8.91 -7.53
N PHE A 92 -14.67 -9.95 -7.01
CA PHE A 92 -14.89 -11.33 -7.46
C PHE A 92 -14.40 -12.36 -6.46
N GLU A 93 -14.87 -13.60 -6.65
CA GLU A 93 -14.28 -14.82 -6.09
C GLU A 93 -14.27 -15.89 -7.18
N LYS A 94 -13.07 -16.34 -7.58
CA LYS A 94 -12.93 -17.25 -8.72
C LYS A 94 -11.66 -18.08 -8.64
N GLU A 95 -11.72 -19.33 -9.18
CA GLU A 95 -10.54 -20.17 -9.40
C GLU A 95 -9.82 -19.78 -10.71
N PHE A 96 -8.49 -19.62 -10.63
CA PHE A 96 -7.60 -19.36 -11.76
C PHE A 96 -6.50 -20.42 -11.81
N LYS A 97 -6.20 -20.93 -13.01
CA LYS A 97 -5.10 -21.86 -13.24
C LYS A 97 -3.91 -21.09 -13.79
N ALA A 98 -2.73 -21.34 -13.25
CA ALA A 98 -1.48 -20.73 -13.67
C ALA A 98 -0.43 -21.81 -13.94
N ASP A 99 -0.17 -22.10 -15.22
CA ASP A 99 0.78 -23.13 -15.64
C ASP A 99 2.21 -22.85 -15.14
N ASN A 100 2.56 -21.57 -15.02
CA ASN A 100 3.84 -21.10 -14.49
C ASN A 100 3.75 -20.58 -13.05
N GLY A 101 2.62 -20.83 -12.35
CA GLY A 101 2.41 -20.33 -10.98
C GLY A 101 2.36 -18.81 -10.85
N PHE A 102 2.07 -18.11 -11.95
CA PHE A 102 2.09 -16.65 -12.02
C PHE A 102 0.83 -16.12 -12.72
N LEU A 103 0.13 -15.19 -12.07
CA LEU A 103 -1.07 -14.51 -12.57
C LEU A 103 -0.84 -13.00 -12.59
N VAL A 104 -1.42 -12.33 -13.57
CA VAL A 104 -1.48 -10.86 -13.63
C VAL A 104 -2.92 -10.43 -13.78
N PHE A 105 -3.39 -9.61 -12.86
CA PHE A 105 -4.69 -8.96 -12.92
C PHE A 105 -4.48 -7.53 -13.43
N ASN A 106 -5.21 -7.19 -14.49
CA ASN A 106 -5.23 -5.86 -15.07
C ASN A 106 -6.59 -5.22 -14.73
N PHE A 107 -6.61 -4.20 -13.89
CA PHE A 107 -7.81 -3.52 -13.43
C PHE A 107 -8.10 -2.34 -14.34
N VAL A 108 -9.19 -2.43 -15.09
CA VAL A 108 -9.59 -1.46 -16.12
C VAL A 108 -10.89 -0.80 -15.73
N SER A 109 -10.93 0.53 -15.69
CA SER A 109 -12.18 1.26 -15.48
C SER A 109 -13.02 1.23 -16.75
N GLU A 110 -14.22 0.67 -16.63
CA GLU A 110 -15.25 0.70 -17.68
C GLU A 110 -16.58 1.17 -17.08
N ASP A 111 -17.38 1.86 -17.88
CA ASP A 111 -18.73 2.31 -17.50
C ASP A 111 -19.72 1.12 -17.61
N THR A 112 -19.61 0.21 -16.66
CA THR A 112 -20.43 -1.01 -16.55
C THR A 112 -21.06 -1.10 -15.15
N ASP A 113 -22.25 -1.72 -15.06
CA ASP A 113 -22.94 -1.91 -13.77
C ASP A 113 -22.40 -3.13 -12.97
N SER A 114 -21.48 -3.91 -13.53
CA SER A 114 -20.98 -5.15 -12.94
C SER A 114 -19.51 -5.38 -13.26
N ILE A 115 -18.85 -6.17 -12.40
CA ILE A 115 -17.49 -6.62 -12.65
C ILE A 115 -17.49 -7.71 -13.74
N ILE A 116 -16.66 -7.53 -14.75
CA ILE A 116 -16.43 -8.46 -15.86
C ILE A 116 -15.00 -8.99 -15.75
N ILE A 117 -14.82 -10.31 -15.86
CA ILE A 117 -13.51 -10.97 -15.82
C ILE A 117 -13.26 -11.65 -17.14
N ASP A 118 -12.27 -11.17 -17.87
CA ASP A 118 -11.83 -11.71 -19.15
C ASP A 118 -10.43 -12.34 -18.99
N GLU A 119 -10.33 -13.66 -19.16
CA GLU A 119 -9.07 -14.38 -19.14
C GLU A 119 -8.47 -14.41 -20.54
N LYS A 120 -7.24 -13.94 -20.68
CA LYS A 120 -6.49 -13.95 -21.95
C LYS A 120 -5.35 -14.94 -21.84
N ASP A 121 -5.22 -15.81 -22.84
CA ASP A 121 -4.02 -16.64 -22.98
C ASP A 121 -2.84 -15.73 -23.34
N SER A 122 -1.77 -15.79 -22.56
CA SER A 122 -0.49 -15.11 -22.68
C SER A 122 -0.45 -13.87 -23.58
N GLY A 123 -0.56 -12.68 -22.98
CA GLY A 123 -0.26 -11.41 -23.62
C GLY A 123 1.14 -10.89 -23.25
N GLU A 124 1.64 -9.92 -24.00
CA GLU A 124 2.76 -9.10 -23.55
C GLU A 124 2.23 -8.19 -22.43
N ASP A 125 2.48 -8.57 -21.17
CA ASP A 125 2.24 -7.74 -20.01
C ASP A 125 3.56 -7.25 -19.40
N PHE A 126 3.49 -6.20 -18.59
CA PHE A 126 4.66 -5.60 -17.98
C PHE A 126 5.45 -6.61 -17.10
N PHE A 127 4.76 -7.34 -16.25
CA PHE A 127 5.40 -8.28 -15.32
C PHE A 127 5.96 -9.50 -16.05
N GLY A 128 5.21 -10.08 -17.00
CA GLY A 128 5.68 -11.20 -17.81
C GLY A 128 6.90 -10.84 -18.63
N SER A 129 6.91 -9.64 -19.23
CA SER A 129 8.06 -9.12 -19.98
C SER A 129 9.26 -8.88 -19.06
N LEU A 130 9.06 -8.32 -17.87
CA LEU A 130 10.12 -8.05 -16.90
C LEU A 130 10.75 -9.33 -16.35
N LEU A 131 9.95 -10.35 -16.08
CA LEU A 131 10.39 -11.61 -15.49
C LEU A 131 10.77 -12.66 -16.53
N GLY A 132 10.47 -12.43 -17.83
CA GLY A 132 10.67 -13.39 -18.90
C GLY A 132 9.76 -14.63 -18.77
N LEU A 133 8.59 -14.47 -18.14
CA LEU A 133 7.60 -15.51 -17.91
C LEU A 133 6.41 -15.33 -18.86
N GLU A 134 5.84 -16.43 -19.35
CA GLU A 134 4.51 -16.41 -19.95
C GLU A 134 3.49 -16.31 -18.80
N SER A 135 2.88 -15.13 -18.63
CA SER A 135 1.88 -14.89 -17.60
C SER A 135 0.47 -15.17 -18.16
N ARG A 136 -0.44 -15.52 -17.26
CA ARG A 136 -1.86 -15.50 -17.58
C ARG A 136 -2.41 -14.12 -17.19
N LEU A 137 -2.80 -13.35 -18.21
CA LEU A 137 -3.38 -12.02 -18.04
C LEU A 137 -4.90 -12.13 -17.84
N ILE A 138 -5.38 -11.47 -16.80
CA ILE A 138 -6.79 -11.46 -16.42
C ILE A 138 -7.24 -10.01 -16.37
N ASP A 139 -8.06 -9.57 -17.33
CA ASP A 139 -8.67 -8.26 -17.26
C ASP A 139 -9.87 -8.30 -16.29
N VAL A 140 -9.81 -7.45 -15.28
CA VAL A 140 -10.92 -7.18 -14.37
C VAL A 140 -11.47 -5.80 -14.71
N LYS A 141 -12.66 -5.75 -15.31
CA LYS A 141 -13.30 -4.54 -15.82
C LYS A 141 -14.47 -4.14 -14.93
N GLY A 142 -14.59 -2.87 -14.63
CA GLY A 142 -15.68 -2.37 -13.78
C GLY A 142 -15.56 -0.89 -13.48
N PRO A 143 -16.52 -0.31 -12.73
CA PRO A 143 -16.53 1.11 -12.45
C PRO A 143 -15.35 1.49 -11.53
N LYS A 144 -14.62 2.53 -11.92
CA LYS A 144 -13.54 3.16 -11.11
C LYS A 144 -12.36 2.28 -10.70
N LEU A 145 -12.13 1.16 -11.35
CA LEU A 145 -11.06 0.22 -10.96
C LEU A 145 -9.65 0.77 -11.20
N SER A 146 -9.44 1.68 -12.14
CA SER A 146 -8.14 2.32 -12.38
C SER A 146 -7.87 3.56 -11.49
N GLU A 147 -8.80 3.92 -10.59
CA GLU A 147 -8.66 5.11 -9.74
C GLU A 147 -7.72 4.90 -8.54
N GLY A 148 -7.19 3.69 -8.33
CA GLY A 148 -6.36 3.37 -7.18
C GLY A 148 -7.17 2.93 -5.95
N GLY A 149 -6.53 2.84 -4.79
CA GLY A 149 -7.10 2.41 -3.52
C GLY A 149 -6.53 1.10 -3.00
N LEU A 150 -7.06 0.62 -1.87
CA LEU A 150 -6.63 -0.63 -1.23
C LEU A 150 -7.36 -1.83 -1.83
N TYR A 151 -6.61 -2.73 -2.46
CA TYR A 151 -7.08 -4.04 -2.91
C TYR A 151 -6.77 -5.09 -1.85
N LYS A 152 -7.80 -5.76 -1.35
CA LYS A 152 -7.69 -6.92 -0.46
C LYS A 152 -7.86 -8.19 -1.28
N LEU A 153 -6.95 -9.14 -1.08
CA LEU A 153 -6.90 -10.40 -1.82
C LEU A 153 -6.82 -11.56 -0.82
N ASP A 154 -7.89 -12.37 -0.74
CA ASP A 154 -7.85 -13.66 -0.05
C ASP A 154 -7.40 -14.70 -1.08
N ILE A 155 -6.18 -15.23 -0.94
CA ILE A 155 -5.55 -16.12 -1.88
C ILE A 155 -5.48 -17.51 -1.27
N SER A 156 -6.17 -18.49 -1.87
CA SER A 156 -6.09 -19.89 -1.47
C SER A 156 -5.43 -20.72 -2.56
N ILE A 157 -4.37 -21.44 -2.22
CA ILE A 157 -3.72 -22.39 -3.13
C ILE A 157 -4.46 -23.72 -3.05
N ILE A 158 -5.04 -24.15 -4.14
CA ILE A 158 -5.85 -25.39 -4.24
C ILE A 158 -5.01 -26.55 -4.80
N THR A 159 -4.14 -26.28 -5.78
CA THR A 159 -3.19 -27.26 -6.34
C THR A 159 -1.82 -26.59 -6.53
N ALA A 160 -0.75 -27.38 -6.47
CA ALA A 160 0.60 -26.96 -6.82
C ALA A 160 1.39 -28.17 -7.37
N ASP A 161 2.29 -27.92 -8.32
CA ASP A 161 3.08 -28.93 -9.06
C ASP A 161 2.20 -29.98 -9.79
N GLY A 162 0.91 -29.65 -10.06
CA GLY A 162 -0.02 -30.49 -10.82
C GLY A 162 -1.49 -30.18 -10.55
N TYR A 163 -2.32 -30.11 -11.60
CA TYR A 163 -3.76 -29.78 -11.47
C TYR A 163 -4.64 -30.93 -10.99
N SER A 164 -4.12 -32.15 -11.01
CA SER A 164 -4.91 -33.36 -10.72
C SER A 164 -5.06 -33.66 -9.24
N GLU A 165 -4.16 -33.15 -8.41
CA GLU A 165 -4.11 -33.43 -6.98
C GLU A 165 -4.39 -32.14 -6.18
N LYS A 166 -5.58 -32.11 -5.58
CA LYS A 166 -5.92 -31.01 -4.67
C LYS A 166 -5.21 -31.20 -3.33
N LEU A 167 -4.72 -30.09 -2.78
CA LEU A 167 -4.19 -30.09 -1.41
C LEU A 167 -5.28 -30.52 -0.44
N GLU A 168 -4.95 -31.37 0.54
CA GLU A 168 -5.89 -31.78 1.59
C GLU A 168 -6.40 -30.56 2.38
N THR A 169 -5.54 -29.58 2.59
CA THR A 169 -5.85 -28.30 3.21
C THR A 169 -5.27 -27.19 2.32
N PRO A 170 -6.08 -26.31 1.74
CA PRO A 170 -5.58 -25.17 0.98
C PRO A 170 -4.65 -24.29 1.85
N LEU A 171 -3.58 -23.77 1.24
CA LEU A 171 -2.77 -22.74 1.89
C LEU A 171 -3.45 -21.39 1.66
N VAL A 172 -3.64 -20.61 2.73
CA VAL A 172 -4.39 -19.34 2.70
C VAL A 172 -3.48 -18.19 3.05
N PHE A 173 -3.53 -17.14 2.23
CA PHE A 173 -2.78 -15.89 2.39
C PHE A 173 -3.74 -14.71 2.19
N ASN A 174 -3.61 -13.67 3.01
CA ASN A 174 -4.43 -12.47 2.92
C ASN A 174 -3.52 -11.28 2.60
N ALA A 175 -3.58 -10.79 1.38
CA ALA A 175 -2.78 -9.67 0.90
C ALA A 175 -3.58 -8.36 0.90
N GLY A 176 -2.87 -7.26 1.16
CA GLY A 176 -3.40 -5.90 0.97
C GLY A 176 -2.45 -5.07 0.13
N ILE A 177 -2.82 -4.80 -1.11
CA ILE A 177 -2.03 -4.01 -2.05
C ILE A 177 -2.67 -2.64 -2.25
N SER A 178 -1.94 -1.59 -1.92
CA SER A 178 -2.34 -0.22 -2.21
C SER A 178 -1.83 0.22 -3.56
N ILE A 179 -2.76 0.76 -4.36
CA ILE A 179 -2.44 1.46 -5.60
C ILE A 179 -2.59 2.96 -5.33
N PRO A 180 -1.55 3.78 -5.59
CA PRO A 180 -1.62 5.21 -5.32
C PRO A 180 -2.76 5.88 -6.06
N GLN A 181 -3.47 6.77 -5.36
CA GLN A 181 -4.55 7.58 -5.90
C GLN A 181 -4.28 9.06 -5.67
N THR A 182 -4.37 9.85 -6.73
CA THR A 182 -4.28 11.31 -6.65
C THR A 182 -5.66 11.92 -6.79
N THR A 183 -6.06 12.72 -5.81
CA THR A 183 -7.32 13.49 -5.86
C THR A 183 -7.01 14.98 -5.81
N THR A 184 -7.75 15.78 -6.60
CA THR A 184 -7.63 17.25 -6.61
C THR A 184 -8.85 17.86 -5.92
N HIS A 185 -8.60 18.76 -4.98
CA HIS A 185 -9.63 19.42 -4.18
C HIS A 185 -9.60 20.92 -4.39
N ASP A 186 -10.65 21.45 -5.02
CA ASP A 186 -10.83 22.87 -5.24
C ASP A 186 -11.54 23.54 -4.06
N PHE A 187 -11.09 24.74 -3.68
CA PHE A 187 -11.72 25.55 -2.62
C PHE A 187 -11.45 27.04 -2.83
N ILE A 188 -12.09 27.88 -2.03
CA ILE A 188 -11.91 29.34 -2.07
C ILE A 188 -11.25 29.78 -0.76
N ASP A 189 -10.05 30.39 -0.88
CA ASP A 189 -9.40 31.08 0.23
C ASP A 189 -9.75 32.56 0.20
N PRO A 190 -10.15 33.19 1.30
CA PRO A 190 -10.53 34.62 1.35
C PRO A 190 -9.43 35.59 0.89
N SER A 191 -8.16 35.23 1.05
CA SER A 191 -7.01 36.07 0.75
C SER A 191 -6.35 35.73 -0.59
N PHE A 192 -6.46 34.46 -1.04
CA PHE A 192 -5.79 33.95 -2.24
C PHE A 192 -6.74 33.59 -3.38
N GLY A 193 -8.07 33.66 -3.16
CA GLY A 193 -9.08 33.32 -4.16
C GLY A 193 -9.23 31.82 -4.37
N GLN A 194 -9.56 31.42 -5.60
CA GLN A 194 -9.70 30.00 -5.94
C GLN A 194 -8.35 29.31 -5.91
N GLN A 195 -8.25 28.22 -5.17
CA GLN A 195 -7.06 27.41 -4.96
C GLN A 195 -7.42 25.93 -5.14
N ASN A 196 -6.40 25.11 -5.33
CA ASN A 196 -6.53 23.67 -5.27
C ASN A 196 -5.39 23.04 -4.46
N ILE A 197 -5.62 21.85 -3.97
CA ILE A 197 -4.62 20.99 -3.32
C ILE A 197 -4.81 19.61 -3.90
N GLN A 198 -3.69 18.91 -4.18
CA GLN A 198 -3.74 17.51 -4.52
C GLN A 198 -3.36 16.69 -3.29
N VAL A 199 -4.08 15.58 -3.08
CA VAL A 199 -3.76 14.58 -2.08
C VAL A 199 -3.45 13.28 -2.80
N VAL A 200 -2.25 12.74 -2.56
CA VAL A 200 -1.87 11.40 -3.01
C VAL A 200 -1.96 10.46 -1.83
N THR A 201 -2.79 9.46 -1.93
CA THR A 201 -2.90 8.42 -0.91
C THR A 201 -2.27 7.12 -1.42
N TYR A 202 -1.51 6.47 -0.54
CA TYR A 202 -0.85 5.18 -0.77
C TYR A 202 -1.45 4.07 0.09
N TYR A 203 -2.68 4.23 0.57
CA TYR A 203 -3.36 3.21 1.35
C TYR A 203 -4.79 2.98 0.84
N ASP A 204 -5.71 3.94 1.04
CA ASP A 204 -7.09 3.82 0.59
C ASP A 204 -7.64 5.19 0.17
N GLU A 205 -8.81 5.21 -0.46
CA GLU A 205 -9.46 6.43 -0.97
C GLU A 205 -9.82 7.39 0.16
N ILE A 206 -9.52 8.69 -0.02
CA ILE A 206 -9.92 9.72 0.94
C ILE A 206 -11.31 10.28 0.64
N SER A 207 -11.96 10.79 1.68
CA SER A 207 -13.27 11.44 1.62
C SER A 207 -13.33 12.66 2.54
N ASN A 208 -14.38 13.45 2.41
CA ASN A 208 -14.69 14.59 3.30
C ASN A 208 -13.54 15.60 3.41
N PHE A 209 -12.81 15.85 2.31
CA PHE A 209 -11.76 16.85 2.30
C PHE A 209 -12.31 18.24 2.62
N GLN A 210 -11.65 18.96 3.52
CA GLN A 210 -11.97 20.34 3.90
C GLN A 210 -10.69 21.13 4.15
N TYR A 211 -10.70 22.39 3.72
CA TYR A 211 -9.70 23.39 4.09
C TYR A 211 -10.38 24.50 4.89
N GLU A 212 -9.83 24.81 6.08
CA GLU A 212 -10.30 25.87 6.96
C GLU A 212 -9.33 27.05 6.92
N PRO A 213 -9.64 28.12 6.16
CA PRO A 213 -8.68 29.22 5.88
C PRO A 213 -8.20 29.96 7.13
N GLU A 214 -9.09 30.20 8.10
CA GLU A 214 -8.77 30.96 9.33
C GLU A 214 -7.73 30.25 10.19
N LEU A 215 -7.80 28.93 10.25
CA LEU A 215 -6.88 28.09 11.01
C LEU A 215 -5.76 27.51 10.16
N LYS A 216 -5.88 27.61 8.82
CA LYS A 216 -5.00 26.94 7.84
C LYS A 216 -4.96 25.41 8.04
N HIS A 217 -6.08 24.84 8.44
CA HIS A 217 -6.21 23.40 8.67
C HIS A 217 -6.70 22.70 7.41
N ILE A 218 -6.12 21.54 7.11
CA ILE A 218 -6.62 20.60 6.15
C ILE A 218 -7.15 19.41 6.93
N SER A 219 -8.34 18.92 6.59
CA SER A 219 -8.89 17.70 7.16
C SER A 219 -9.52 16.82 6.09
N PHE A 220 -9.44 15.52 6.29
CA PHE A 220 -10.09 14.51 5.45
C PHE A 220 -10.24 13.20 6.22
N SER A 221 -11.00 12.27 5.67
CA SER A 221 -11.21 10.93 6.24
C SER A 221 -10.76 9.87 5.25
N MET A 222 -10.35 8.70 5.77
CA MET A 222 -9.97 7.53 4.99
C MET A 222 -10.48 6.27 5.69
N PRO A 223 -10.99 5.25 4.98
CA PRO A 223 -11.30 3.96 5.58
C PRO A 223 -10.08 3.31 6.22
N PHE A 224 -10.25 2.73 7.40
CA PHE A 224 -9.23 1.93 8.08
C PHE A 224 -9.89 1.01 9.08
N GLU A 225 -9.52 -0.26 9.06
CA GLU A 225 -10.03 -1.25 10.00
C GLU A 225 -9.14 -1.28 11.25
N TRP A 226 -9.67 -0.78 12.37
CA TRP A 226 -8.97 -0.73 13.66
C TRP A 226 -9.05 -2.08 14.38
N THR A 227 -8.38 -3.11 13.82
CA THR A 227 -8.15 -4.41 14.46
C THR A 227 -6.65 -4.64 14.62
N LEU A 228 -6.24 -5.38 15.65
CA LEU A 228 -4.83 -5.73 15.82
C LEU A 228 -4.30 -6.51 14.60
N SER A 229 -5.11 -7.39 14.02
CA SER A 229 -4.73 -8.13 12.82
C SER A 229 -4.42 -7.23 11.64
N ASN A 230 -5.26 -6.20 11.37
CA ASN A 230 -5.02 -5.26 10.27
C ASN A 230 -3.81 -4.35 10.57
N ILE A 231 -3.64 -3.93 11.82
CA ILE A 231 -2.49 -3.11 12.23
C ILE A 231 -1.18 -3.91 12.11
N ASP A 232 -1.17 -5.17 12.51
CA ASP A 232 0.01 -6.05 12.41
C ASP A 232 0.41 -6.29 10.94
N GLN A 233 -0.55 -6.25 10.03
CA GLN A 233 -0.33 -6.37 8.58
C GLN A 233 -0.01 -5.02 7.91
N THR A 234 -0.25 -3.88 8.57
CA THR A 234 0.00 -2.54 8.01
C THR A 234 1.34 -1.99 8.49
N SER A 235 2.36 -2.03 7.65
CA SER A 235 3.68 -1.47 7.98
C SER A 235 3.67 0.05 8.02
N VAL A 236 2.93 0.67 7.10
CA VAL A 236 2.88 2.12 6.93
C VAL A 236 1.57 2.56 6.27
N VAL A 237 1.05 3.71 6.70
CA VAL A 237 0.05 4.49 5.96
C VAL A 237 0.73 5.76 5.49
N HIS A 238 0.83 5.94 4.17
CA HIS A 238 1.50 7.08 3.56
C HIS A 238 0.49 7.96 2.83
N GLN A 239 0.62 9.27 3.02
CA GLN A 239 -0.16 10.31 2.36
C GLN A 239 0.77 11.44 1.94
N GLU A 240 0.47 12.08 0.82
CA GLU A 240 1.17 13.29 0.39
C GLU A 240 0.16 14.39 0.11
N ILE A 241 0.50 15.62 0.50
CA ILE A 241 -0.26 16.81 0.13
C ILE A 241 0.62 17.69 -0.73
N ILE A 242 0.20 17.92 -1.97
CA ILE A 242 0.89 18.77 -2.92
C ILE A 242 0.22 20.14 -2.88
N ILE A 243 0.98 21.14 -2.41
CA ILE A 243 0.55 22.52 -2.24
C ILE A 243 1.16 23.35 -3.35
N PRO A 244 0.35 24.02 -4.23
CA PRO A 244 0.87 24.90 -5.27
C PRO A 244 1.75 26.02 -4.72
N LYS A 245 2.80 26.40 -5.45
CA LYS A 245 3.73 27.48 -5.03
C LYS A 245 3.04 28.84 -4.88
N GLU A 246 1.94 29.04 -5.60
CA GLU A 246 1.14 30.26 -5.56
C GLU A 246 0.28 30.36 -4.29
N PHE A 247 0.03 29.25 -3.61
CA PHE A 247 -0.80 29.22 -2.41
C PHE A 247 -0.01 29.57 -1.15
N GLY A 248 0.37 30.85 -1.01
CA GLY A 248 1.19 31.35 0.09
C GLY A 248 0.65 31.09 1.50
N ALA A 249 -0.66 30.89 1.67
CA ALA A 249 -1.26 30.57 2.97
C ALA A 249 -0.67 29.32 3.63
N LEU A 250 -0.31 28.31 2.82
CA LEU A 250 0.23 27.01 3.28
C LEU A 250 1.73 26.82 2.97
N LEU A 251 2.43 27.86 2.48
CA LEU A 251 3.88 27.82 2.35
C LEU A 251 4.55 28.04 3.73
N LEU A 252 4.25 27.15 4.67
CA LEU A 252 4.73 27.18 6.04
C LEU A 252 5.91 26.23 6.17
N SER A 253 6.84 26.49 7.07
CA SER A 253 8.04 25.65 7.22
C SER A 253 7.82 24.36 7.99
N GLY A 254 6.66 24.17 8.61
CA GLY A 254 6.33 22.95 9.37
C GLY A 254 4.83 22.74 9.49
N PHE A 255 4.48 21.46 9.55
CA PHE A 255 3.12 20.97 9.80
C PHE A 255 3.15 19.92 10.91
N SER A 256 2.08 19.85 11.66
CA SER A 256 1.78 18.75 12.57
C SER A 256 0.50 18.05 12.14
N MET A 257 0.38 16.76 12.46
CA MET A 257 -0.78 15.94 12.12
C MET A 257 -1.38 15.29 13.35
N SER A 258 -2.69 15.17 13.35
CA SER A 258 -3.40 14.27 14.28
C SER A 258 -4.30 13.32 13.50
N VAL A 259 -4.45 12.10 14.01
CA VAL A 259 -5.37 11.09 13.49
C VAL A 259 -6.32 10.70 14.63
N ASN A 260 -7.62 10.75 14.35
CA ASN A 260 -8.67 10.48 15.34
C ASN A 260 -8.51 11.28 16.65
N GLY A 261 -7.95 12.50 16.56
CA GLY A 261 -7.69 13.37 17.70
C GLY A 261 -6.41 13.07 18.48
N ILE A 262 -5.65 12.05 18.10
CA ILE A 262 -4.33 11.73 18.65
C ILE A 262 -3.26 12.46 17.83
N GLU A 263 -2.51 13.34 18.46
CA GLU A 263 -1.39 14.06 17.83
C GLU A 263 -0.23 13.08 17.59
N LEU A 264 0.28 13.06 16.37
CA LEU A 264 1.38 12.18 15.97
C LEU A 264 2.74 12.84 16.23
N SER A 265 3.79 12.04 16.31
CA SER A 265 5.16 12.53 16.49
C SER A 265 5.66 13.32 15.28
N ASP A 266 6.60 14.25 15.48
CA ASP A 266 7.12 15.13 14.41
C ASP A 266 7.86 14.36 13.31
N ASP A 267 8.35 13.15 13.59
CA ASP A 267 9.02 12.27 12.62
C ASP A 267 8.06 11.64 11.58
N VAL A 268 6.75 11.78 11.77
CA VAL A 268 5.72 11.36 10.80
C VAL A 268 5.60 12.34 9.63
N VAL A 269 6.01 13.60 9.81
CA VAL A 269 5.82 14.68 8.82
C VAL A 269 7.15 15.08 8.22
N ASN A 270 7.23 15.08 6.88
CA ASN A 270 8.37 15.58 6.13
C ASN A 270 7.92 16.55 5.03
N VAL A 271 8.62 17.67 4.89
CA VAL A 271 8.32 18.70 3.89
C VAL A 271 9.41 18.71 2.81
N ASP A 272 9.02 18.48 1.55
CA ASP A 272 9.88 18.59 0.38
C ASP A 272 9.56 19.88 -0.40
N ASP A 273 10.51 20.82 -0.40
CA ASP A 273 10.45 22.08 -1.12
C ASP A 273 11.09 22.01 -2.52
N PHE A 274 11.69 20.89 -2.89
CA PHE A 274 12.41 20.73 -4.16
C PHE A 274 11.53 20.27 -5.31
N PHE A 275 10.30 19.87 -5.03
CA PHE A 275 9.35 19.45 -6.05
C PHE A 275 9.02 20.58 -7.02
N THR A 276 9.02 20.30 -8.32
CA THR A 276 8.92 21.34 -9.37
C THR A 276 7.54 22.01 -9.43
N GLU A 277 6.48 21.27 -9.15
CA GLU A 277 5.09 21.71 -9.28
C GLU A 277 4.52 22.35 -8.01
N GLY A 278 5.18 22.18 -6.87
CA GLY A 278 4.69 22.68 -5.61
C GLY A 278 5.60 22.34 -4.45
N ARG A 279 5.04 22.39 -3.26
CA ARG A 279 5.60 21.83 -2.05
C ARG A 279 4.89 20.49 -1.78
N VAL A 280 5.63 19.44 -1.46
CA VAL A 280 5.05 18.17 -1.03
C VAL A 280 5.22 18.03 0.48
N VAL A 281 4.11 17.76 1.17
CA VAL A 281 4.14 17.42 2.59
C VAL A 281 3.81 15.93 2.70
N HIS A 282 4.79 15.14 3.08
CA HIS A 282 4.66 13.71 3.29
C HIS A 282 4.23 13.41 4.71
N PHE A 283 3.29 12.50 4.87
CA PHE A 283 2.85 11.97 6.15
C PHE A 283 3.03 10.45 6.13
N ILE A 284 3.93 9.95 6.97
CA ILE A 284 4.31 8.54 7.02
C ILE A 284 4.00 7.99 8.41
N ILE A 285 2.84 7.34 8.54
CA ILE A 285 2.35 6.81 9.80
C ILE A 285 2.80 5.35 9.92
N TYR A 286 3.75 5.09 10.79
CA TYR A 286 4.28 3.75 11.01
C TYR A 286 3.37 2.92 11.91
N GLN A 287 3.54 1.61 11.88
CA GLN A 287 2.78 0.67 12.72
C GLN A 287 2.77 1.04 14.21
N LYS A 288 3.88 1.54 14.76
CA LYS A 288 3.96 2.02 16.16
C LYS A 288 2.94 3.14 16.46
N GLU A 289 2.72 4.05 15.50
CA GLU A 289 1.74 5.13 15.64
C GLU A 289 0.31 4.60 15.50
N LEU A 290 0.08 3.63 14.59
CA LEU A 290 -1.20 2.95 14.46
C LEU A 290 -1.60 2.25 15.76
N LEU A 291 -0.67 1.55 16.40
CA LEU A 291 -0.88 0.93 17.72
C LEU A 291 -1.21 1.97 18.80
N ASN A 292 -0.49 3.08 18.84
CA ASN A 292 -0.75 4.18 19.79
C ASN A 292 -2.16 4.78 19.59
N ILE A 293 -2.58 4.99 18.34
CA ILE A 293 -3.93 5.49 18.04
C ILE A 293 -4.98 4.47 18.49
N PHE A 294 -4.79 3.19 18.16
CA PHE A 294 -5.68 2.10 18.53
C PHE A 294 -5.88 1.98 20.05
N GLU A 295 -4.80 2.03 20.82
CA GLU A 295 -4.85 1.94 22.30
C GLU A 295 -5.58 3.11 22.94
N ASN A 296 -5.49 4.30 22.34
CA ASN A 296 -6.08 5.53 22.91
C ASN A 296 -7.46 5.88 22.33
N ASN A 297 -7.85 5.32 21.17
CA ASN A 297 -9.11 5.68 20.50
C ASN A 297 -9.64 4.56 19.56
N SER A 298 -9.90 3.37 20.10
CA SER A 298 -10.30 2.18 19.35
C SER A 298 -11.76 2.17 18.84
N ASN A 299 -12.56 3.19 19.13
CA ASN A 299 -14.00 3.18 18.82
C ASN A 299 -14.40 3.95 17.55
N GLN A 300 -13.45 4.36 16.71
CA GLN A 300 -13.74 5.11 15.50
C GLN A 300 -13.68 4.22 14.25
N ASN A 301 -14.59 4.47 13.32
CA ASN A 301 -14.55 3.87 12.00
C ASN A 301 -13.63 4.73 11.11
N GLY A 302 -12.55 4.14 10.59
CA GLY A 302 -11.60 4.82 9.72
C GLY A 302 -10.65 5.79 10.43
N MET A 303 -9.89 6.52 9.63
CA MET A 303 -8.96 7.56 10.03
C MET A 303 -9.52 8.94 9.71
N ASN A 304 -9.55 9.84 10.69
CA ASN A 304 -9.88 11.25 10.51
C ASN A 304 -8.60 12.06 10.70
N PHE A 305 -8.10 12.63 9.62
CA PHE A 305 -6.86 13.40 9.59
C PHE A 305 -7.14 14.87 9.83
N ILE A 306 -6.30 15.53 10.65
CA ILE A 306 -6.23 16.98 10.76
C ILE A 306 -4.76 17.38 10.64
N ILE A 307 -4.45 18.19 9.64
CA ILE A 307 -3.14 18.73 9.36
C ILE A 307 -3.18 20.21 9.64
N LYS A 308 -2.25 20.71 10.43
CA LYS A 308 -2.22 22.10 10.91
C LYS A 308 -0.80 22.64 10.86
N PRO A 309 -0.63 23.99 10.82
CA PRO A 309 0.67 24.62 11.00
C PRO A 309 1.31 24.18 12.32
N ASP A 310 2.62 23.95 12.31
CA ASP A 310 3.37 23.67 13.51
C ASP A 310 3.30 24.86 14.51
N ARG A 311 3.23 24.55 15.80
CA ARG A 311 3.01 25.54 16.88
C ARG A 311 4.10 26.61 16.97
N ASP A 312 5.31 26.29 16.57
CA ASP A 312 6.45 27.21 16.66
C ASP A 312 6.40 28.39 15.67
N TYR A 313 5.44 28.37 14.70
CA TYR A 313 5.32 29.40 13.63
C TYR A 313 4.25 30.47 13.87
N THR A 314 3.37 30.31 14.85
CA THR A 314 2.38 31.35 15.17
C THR A 314 3.01 32.60 15.77
N HIS A 315 4.27 32.55 16.20
CA HIS A 315 4.98 33.69 16.80
C HIS A 315 5.79 34.57 15.82
N LEU A 316 6.06 34.13 14.58
CA LEU A 316 6.82 34.93 13.62
C LEU A 316 5.97 35.90 12.78
N SER A 317 4.66 35.70 12.71
CA SER A 317 3.73 36.57 11.97
C SER A 317 3.25 37.81 12.77
N SER A 318 3.67 37.98 14.01
CA SER A 318 3.31 39.14 14.85
C SER A 318 4.41 40.19 14.97
N VAL A 319 5.49 40.10 14.16
CA VAL A 319 6.57 41.09 14.10
C VAL A 319 6.75 41.57 12.67
N THR A 320 5.81 42.36 12.21
CA THR A 320 5.98 43.36 11.12
C THR A 320 5.08 44.54 11.40
#